data_b349b445a8ba864d880dc537aeda5a72
#
_entry.id   b349b445a8ba864d880dc537aeda5a72
#
_cell.length_a   1.000
_cell.length_b   1.000
_cell.length_c   1.000
_cell.angle_alpha   90.00
_cell.angle_beta   90.00
_cell.angle_gamma   90.00
#
_symmetry.space_group_name_H-M   'P 1'
#
loop_
_entity.id
_entity.type
_entity.pdbx_description
1 polymer ?
#
loop_
_entity_poly.entity_id
_entity_poly.type
_entity_poly.pdbx_seq_one_letter_code
_entity_poly.pdbx_strand_id
1 'polypeptide(L)'
;MGNVRFMVDAAAPKQHLPHFWEKCVGSCHGYTALREDYRQQLKKAKEELGFQYVRFHGILDDDMCVVQETEPGKYSYNFFNVDNIFDFLLRIGMKPFLEIGFMPTPFASGEKTCFHYRGNITPPRDYQAWDTFITAMIRHFVERYGLAEVRQWFFEVWNEPNLQFFFTGTQDDYFTLYEHTARAIKAVDGCLQVGGPATALNAWVPELIAYCRAHEAPLDFISTHHYPTDDPLWNSGMSVEDFFAEMMEKERAGEKDARKKAQTYGRGVLQKMTAKTK
;
A
#
# COMPACT_ATOMS: atom_id res chain seq x y z
N MET A 1 -0.16 34.23 -14.88
CA MET A 1 -0.83 33.51 -13.77
C MET A 1 -1.79 34.47 -13.12
N GLY A 2 -3.10 34.16 -13.09
CA GLY A 2 -4.08 35.02 -12.41
C GLY A 2 -3.90 34.94 -10.90
N ASN A 3 -4.01 36.06 -10.21
CA ASN A 3 -4.00 36.08 -8.74
C ASN A 3 -5.28 35.40 -8.24
N VAL A 4 -5.13 34.35 -7.42
CA VAL A 4 -6.25 33.75 -6.67
C VAL A 4 -6.34 34.48 -5.34
N ARG A 5 -7.53 35.03 -5.05
CA ARG A 5 -7.81 35.69 -3.79
C ARG A 5 -8.73 34.82 -2.93
N PHE A 6 -8.30 34.51 -1.72
CA PHE A 6 -9.12 33.83 -0.73
C PHE A 6 -9.67 34.88 0.26
N MET A 7 -10.94 34.72 0.64
CA MET A 7 -11.54 35.47 1.73
C MET A 7 -11.96 34.49 2.82
N VAL A 8 -11.57 34.77 4.05
CA VAL A 8 -11.95 34.00 5.24
C VAL A 8 -12.78 34.89 6.13
N ASP A 9 -14.01 34.51 6.39
CA ASP A 9 -14.87 35.16 7.36
C ASP A 9 -14.79 34.46 8.70
N ALA A 10 -14.04 35.02 9.64
CA ALA A 10 -13.85 34.47 10.98
C ALA A 10 -15.12 34.53 11.86
N ALA A 11 -16.12 35.30 11.45
CA ALA A 11 -17.43 35.43 12.14
C ALA A 11 -18.48 34.45 11.60
N ALA A 12 -18.22 33.77 10.48
CA ALA A 12 -19.15 32.80 9.92
C ALA A 12 -19.43 31.64 10.91
N PRO A 13 -20.65 31.04 10.86
CA PRO A 13 -20.98 29.89 11.68
C PRO A 13 -19.93 28.78 11.54
N LYS A 14 -19.39 28.31 12.67
CA LYS A 14 -18.38 27.22 12.69
C LYS A 14 -19.07 25.89 12.39
N GLN A 15 -18.46 25.13 11.51
CA GLN A 15 -18.80 23.73 11.28
C GLN A 15 -17.70 22.83 11.84
N HIS A 16 -18.06 21.64 12.29
CA HIS A 16 -17.08 20.65 12.70
C HIS A 16 -16.23 20.22 11.49
N LEU A 17 -14.91 20.38 11.59
CA LEU A 17 -13.94 19.89 10.61
C LEU A 17 -13.45 18.51 11.07
N PRO A 18 -13.90 17.42 10.46
CA PRO A 18 -13.38 16.10 10.80
C PRO A 18 -11.92 15.99 10.34
N HIS A 19 -11.07 15.56 11.25
CA HIS A 19 -9.62 15.44 11.01
C HIS A 19 -9.30 14.08 10.36
N PHE A 20 -9.77 13.85 9.13
CA PHE A 20 -9.54 12.59 8.41
C PHE A 20 -8.05 12.26 8.21
N TRP A 21 -7.20 13.29 8.13
CA TRP A 21 -5.74 13.11 8.02
C TRP A 21 -5.11 12.44 9.25
N GLU A 22 -5.78 12.46 10.41
CA GLU A 22 -5.31 11.77 11.61
C GLU A 22 -5.45 10.25 11.52
N LYS A 23 -6.17 9.73 10.53
CA LYS A 23 -6.40 8.29 10.43
C LYS A 23 -5.12 7.54 10.12
N CYS A 24 -4.40 7.91 9.06
CA CYS A 24 -3.24 7.17 8.62
C CYS A 24 -2.19 8.10 8.02
N VAL A 25 -0.91 7.84 8.32
CA VAL A 25 0.22 8.47 7.67
C VAL A 25 0.96 7.44 6.82
N GLY A 26 1.33 7.81 5.59
CA GLY A 26 2.21 7.04 4.74
C GLY A 26 3.67 7.25 5.14
N SER A 27 4.45 6.16 5.12
CA SER A 27 5.90 6.16 5.32
C SER A 27 6.55 5.26 4.28
N CYS A 28 7.80 5.52 3.92
CA CYS A 28 8.43 4.91 2.77
C CYS A 28 8.62 3.38 2.91
N HIS A 29 9.53 2.94 3.77
CA HIS A 29 10.03 1.58 3.82
C HIS A 29 10.03 1.04 5.26
N GLY A 30 9.50 -0.15 5.48
CA GLY A 30 9.35 -0.76 6.80
C GLY A 30 10.66 -0.84 7.57
N TYR A 31 11.75 -1.27 6.92
CA TYR A 31 13.08 -1.37 7.53
C TYR A 31 13.56 -0.03 8.13
N THR A 32 13.14 1.11 7.57
CA THR A 32 13.46 2.44 8.11
C THR A 32 12.92 2.62 9.54
N ALA A 33 11.82 1.94 9.89
CA ALA A 33 11.23 2.00 11.22
C ALA A 33 12.05 1.24 12.31
N LEU A 34 13.13 0.57 11.94
CA LEU A 34 14.13 0.05 12.87
C LEU A 34 15.11 1.12 13.33
N ARG A 35 15.17 2.28 12.67
CA ARG A 35 16.08 3.38 12.98
C ARG A 35 15.52 4.25 14.10
N GLU A 36 16.38 4.62 15.06
CA GLU A 36 15.98 5.45 16.21
C GLU A 36 15.58 6.87 15.80
N ASP A 37 16.26 7.49 14.83
CA ASP A 37 15.92 8.82 14.33
C ASP A 37 14.53 8.87 13.69
N TYR A 38 14.17 7.83 12.91
CA TYR A 38 12.82 7.69 12.37
C TYR A 38 11.78 7.54 13.49
N ARG A 39 12.06 6.73 14.50
CA ARG A 39 11.16 6.49 15.64
C ARG A 39 10.86 7.77 16.41
N GLN A 40 11.88 8.58 16.65
CA GLN A 40 11.70 9.88 17.31
C GLN A 40 10.82 10.81 16.48
N GLN A 41 11.03 10.86 15.16
CA GLN A 41 10.22 11.67 14.25
C GLN A 41 8.77 11.19 14.17
N LEU A 42 8.54 9.88 14.06
CA LEU A 42 7.20 9.33 14.02
C LEU A 42 6.43 9.53 15.33
N LYS A 43 7.11 9.37 16.48
CA LYS A 43 6.54 9.68 17.79
C LYS A 43 6.10 11.15 17.87
N LYS A 44 6.97 12.07 17.44
CA LYS A 44 6.65 13.51 17.38
C LYS A 44 5.47 13.78 16.46
N ALA A 45 5.44 13.18 15.27
CA ALA A 45 4.33 13.34 14.34
C ALA A 45 3.01 12.80 14.94
N LYS A 46 3.05 11.67 15.67
CA LYS A 46 1.88 11.16 16.41
C LYS A 46 1.39 12.15 17.45
N GLU A 47 2.30 12.71 18.25
CA GLU A 47 1.97 13.65 19.35
C GLU A 47 1.40 14.98 18.83
N GLU A 48 1.95 15.50 17.72
CA GLU A 48 1.56 16.82 17.19
C GLU A 48 0.40 16.78 16.18
N LEU A 49 0.27 15.68 15.43
CA LEU A 49 -0.69 15.55 14.31
C LEU A 49 -1.78 14.51 14.54
N GLY A 50 -1.70 13.71 15.62
CA GLY A 50 -2.78 12.79 16.03
C GLY A 50 -2.88 11.49 15.24
N PHE A 51 -1.93 11.16 14.35
CA PHE A 51 -2.00 9.95 13.52
C PHE A 51 -2.29 8.67 14.30
N GLN A 52 -3.22 7.85 13.78
CA GLN A 52 -3.67 6.60 14.41
C GLN A 52 -2.97 5.38 13.82
N TYR A 53 -2.75 5.39 12.50
CA TYR A 53 -2.12 4.30 11.75
C TYR A 53 -0.91 4.80 10.98
N VAL A 54 0.01 3.87 10.70
CA VAL A 54 1.10 4.10 9.74
C VAL A 54 1.12 2.97 8.70
N ARG A 55 1.25 3.35 7.43
CA ARG A 55 1.41 2.47 6.28
C ARG A 55 2.79 2.65 5.67
N PHE A 56 3.47 1.56 5.38
CA PHE A 56 4.78 1.55 4.71
C PHE A 56 4.93 0.31 3.85
N HIS A 57 5.80 0.40 2.84
CA HIS A 57 6.15 -0.73 1.97
C HIS A 57 7.11 -1.70 2.66
N GLY A 58 7.19 -2.92 2.12
CA GLY A 58 8.32 -3.78 2.32
C GLY A 58 8.49 -4.37 3.71
N ILE A 59 7.41 -4.61 4.44
CA ILE A 59 7.48 -5.30 5.73
C ILE A 59 7.91 -6.77 5.57
N LEU A 60 7.75 -7.34 4.37
CA LEU A 60 8.11 -8.70 4.02
C LEU A 60 9.39 -8.79 3.18
N ASP A 61 10.03 -7.66 2.86
CA ASP A 61 11.25 -7.62 2.06
C ASP A 61 12.39 -8.42 2.72
N ASP A 62 13.34 -8.85 1.92
CA ASP A 62 14.43 -9.70 2.38
C ASP A 62 15.28 -9.08 3.50
N ASP A 63 15.39 -7.75 3.53
CA ASP A 63 16.10 -7.02 4.62
C ASP A 63 15.35 -7.09 5.97
N MET A 64 14.07 -7.42 5.97
CA MET A 64 13.31 -7.71 7.19
C MET A 64 13.55 -9.11 7.71
N CYS A 65 14.16 -10.00 6.92
CA CYS A 65 14.55 -11.37 7.28
C CYS A 65 13.36 -12.23 7.77
N VAL A 66 12.17 -12.04 7.19
CA VAL A 66 10.95 -12.75 7.66
C VAL A 66 10.85 -14.19 7.22
N VAL A 67 11.49 -14.55 6.10
CA VAL A 67 11.44 -15.90 5.52
C VAL A 67 12.83 -16.34 5.11
N GLN A 68 13.16 -17.60 5.43
CA GLN A 68 14.35 -18.29 4.95
C GLN A 68 13.96 -19.68 4.45
N GLU A 69 14.35 -20.02 3.23
CA GLU A 69 14.27 -21.40 2.73
C GLU A 69 15.46 -22.19 3.29
N THR A 70 15.19 -23.16 4.18
CA THR A 70 16.21 -23.98 4.85
C THR A 70 16.61 -25.19 4.04
N GLU A 71 15.65 -25.77 3.34
CA GLU A 71 15.78 -26.85 2.37
C GLU A 71 14.75 -26.61 1.26
N PRO A 72 14.90 -27.17 0.06
CA PRO A 72 13.92 -26.98 -1.01
C PRO A 72 12.48 -27.22 -0.56
N GLY A 73 11.65 -26.19 -0.62
CA GLY A 73 10.26 -26.24 -0.18
C GLY A 73 10.01 -26.23 1.35
N LYS A 74 11.07 -26.08 2.15
CA LYS A 74 10.96 -25.94 3.60
C LYS A 74 11.36 -24.54 4.05
N TYR A 75 10.50 -23.90 4.79
CA TYR A 75 10.69 -22.51 5.20
C TYR A 75 10.72 -22.37 6.72
N SER A 76 11.58 -21.49 7.20
CA SER A 76 11.56 -20.96 8.55
C SER A 76 11.14 -19.51 8.54
N TYR A 77 10.42 -19.08 9.58
CA TYR A 77 9.90 -17.72 9.72
C TYR A 77 10.51 -17.04 10.93
N ASN A 78 10.86 -15.78 10.76
CA ASN A 78 11.42 -14.95 11.81
C ASN A 78 10.77 -13.57 11.81
N PHE A 79 10.00 -13.24 12.83
CA PHE A 79 9.29 -11.96 12.93
C PHE A 79 9.99 -10.94 13.83
N PHE A 80 11.25 -11.17 14.23
CA PHE A 80 11.96 -10.31 15.18
C PHE A 80 11.97 -8.82 14.77
N ASN A 81 12.29 -8.52 13.51
CA ASN A 81 12.31 -7.15 13.02
C ASN A 81 10.89 -6.56 12.91
N VAL A 82 9.93 -7.35 12.45
CA VAL A 82 8.51 -6.96 12.38
C VAL A 82 7.97 -6.67 13.78
N ASP A 83 8.21 -7.56 14.72
CA ASP A 83 7.83 -7.38 16.13
C ASP A 83 8.43 -6.11 16.72
N ASN A 84 9.71 -5.87 16.46
CA ASN A 84 10.40 -4.69 16.96
C ASN A 84 9.76 -3.38 16.45
N ILE A 85 9.28 -3.37 15.22
CA ILE A 85 8.54 -2.24 14.65
C ILE A 85 7.16 -2.12 15.29
N PHE A 86 6.40 -3.22 15.36
CA PHE A 86 5.02 -3.17 15.86
C PHE A 86 4.96 -2.91 17.37
N ASP A 87 5.89 -3.47 18.16
CA ASP A 87 6.05 -3.12 19.56
C ASP A 87 6.27 -1.62 19.77
N PHE A 88 7.08 -1.01 18.90
CA PHE A 88 7.30 0.43 18.93
C PHE A 88 6.03 1.21 18.57
N LEU A 89 5.33 0.84 17.49
CA LEU A 89 4.10 1.50 17.07
C LEU A 89 3.04 1.47 18.17
N LEU A 90 2.78 0.30 18.74
CA LEU A 90 1.80 0.15 19.81
C LEU A 90 2.18 0.92 21.06
N ARG A 91 3.47 0.99 21.39
CA ARG A 91 3.98 1.77 22.54
C ARG A 91 3.71 3.27 22.40
N ILE A 92 3.74 3.81 21.19
CA ILE A 92 3.41 5.23 20.94
C ILE A 92 1.92 5.46 20.64
N GLY A 93 1.07 4.42 20.76
CA GLY A 93 -0.37 4.50 20.52
C GLY A 93 -0.74 4.60 19.04
N MET A 94 0.08 4.04 18.14
CA MET A 94 -0.22 3.87 16.72
C MET A 94 -0.43 2.40 16.39
N LYS A 95 -1.09 2.12 15.28
CA LYS A 95 -1.36 0.76 14.79
C LYS A 95 -0.80 0.60 13.38
N PRO A 96 -0.41 -0.62 12.97
CA PRO A 96 -0.05 -0.88 11.59
C PRO A 96 -1.29 -0.83 10.69
N PHE A 97 -1.19 -0.13 9.58
CA PHE A 97 -1.95 -0.36 8.36
C PHE A 97 -1.01 -1.20 7.48
N LEU A 98 -1.14 -2.51 7.60
CA LEU A 98 -0.13 -3.44 7.10
C LEU A 98 -0.32 -3.70 5.61
N GLU A 99 0.58 -3.16 4.79
CA GLU A 99 0.73 -3.54 3.39
C GLU A 99 1.47 -4.89 3.31
N ILE A 100 0.79 -5.92 2.81
CA ILE A 100 1.37 -7.26 2.63
C ILE A 100 2.11 -7.29 1.29
N GLY A 101 3.39 -7.00 1.34
CA GLY A 101 4.33 -6.86 0.21
C GLY A 101 5.69 -6.36 0.72
N PHE A 102 6.75 -6.35 -0.11
CA PHE A 102 6.74 -7.06 -1.39
C PHE A 102 6.98 -8.56 -1.19
N MET A 103 7.21 -9.32 -2.29
CA MET A 103 7.36 -10.77 -2.19
C MET A 103 8.71 -11.15 -1.57
N PRO A 104 8.78 -11.91 -0.46
CA PRO A 104 10.03 -12.50 -0.02
C PRO A 104 10.66 -13.37 -1.13
N THR A 105 11.95 -13.22 -1.39
CA THR A 105 12.64 -13.94 -2.46
C THR A 105 12.42 -15.47 -2.41
N PRO A 106 12.35 -16.14 -1.24
CA PRO A 106 12.06 -17.57 -1.18
C PRO A 106 10.70 -17.99 -1.77
N PHE A 107 9.74 -17.07 -1.88
CA PHE A 107 8.42 -17.33 -2.48
C PHE A 107 8.27 -16.79 -3.90
N ALA A 108 9.19 -15.94 -4.35
CA ALA A 108 9.09 -15.23 -5.61
C ALA A 108 9.11 -16.14 -6.84
N SER A 109 8.29 -15.86 -7.86
CA SER A 109 8.31 -16.56 -9.16
C SER A 109 9.38 -16.03 -10.10
N GLY A 110 10.05 -14.93 -9.76
CA GLY A 110 11.09 -14.31 -10.57
C GLY A 110 11.97 -13.36 -9.75
N GLU A 111 12.90 -12.67 -10.43
CA GLU A 111 13.95 -11.87 -9.81
C GLU A 111 13.76 -10.36 -9.96
N LYS A 112 12.63 -9.91 -10.55
CA LYS A 112 12.41 -8.49 -10.81
C LYS A 112 12.11 -7.75 -9.50
N THR A 113 12.78 -6.62 -9.29
CA THR A 113 12.67 -5.84 -8.05
C THR A 113 12.41 -4.37 -8.35
N CYS A 114 11.85 -3.66 -7.38
CA CYS A 114 11.72 -2.21 -7.39
C CYS A 114 12.50 -1.57 -6.24
N PHE A 115 12.68 -0.27 -6.32
CA PHE A 115 13.37 0.56 -5.36
C PHE A 115 14.84 0.17 -5.10
N HIS A 116 15.54 0.98 -4.35
CA HIS A 116 16.94 0.75 -3.96
C HIS A 116 17.11 -0.42 -2.97
N TYR A 117 16.09 -0.73 -2.20
CA TYR A 117 16.06 -1.85 -1.26
C TYR A 117 15.59 -3.17 -1.88
N ARG A 118 15.36 -3.18 -3.21
CA ARG A 118 15.14 -4.37 -4.01
C ARG A 118 13.94 -5.21 -3.60
N GLY A 119 12.81 -4.58 -3.24
CA GLY A 119 11.54 -5.29 -3.02
C GLY A 119 11.16 -6.12 -4.26
N ASN A 120 10.98 -7.43 -4.12
CA ASN A 120 10.65 -8.30 -5.25
C ASN A 120 9.19 -8.13 -5.66
N ILE A 121 8.96 -7.84 -6.93
CA ILE A 121 7.65 -7.47 -7.48
C ILE A 121 6.98 -8.57 -8.30
N THR A 122 7.41 -9.83 -8.13
CA THR A 122 6.81 -10.96 -8.82
C THR A 122 5.75 -11.65 -7.95
N PRO A 123 4.72 -12.29 -8.53
CA PRO A 123 3.76 -13.08 -7.76
C PRO A 123 4.45 -14.28 -7.10
N PRO A 124 3.79 -14.97 -6.16
CA PRO A 124 4.36 -16.16 -5.56
C PRO A 124 4.47 -17.31 -6.57
N ARG A 125 5.54 -18.10 -6.48
CA ARG A 125 5.73 -19.31 -7.30
C ARG A 125 4.87 -20.48 -6.82
N ASP A 126 4.43 -20.46 -5.56
CA ASP A 126 3.62 -21.48 -4.90
C ASP A 126 2.65 -20.79 -3.92
N TYR A 127 1.38 -20.79 -4.27
CA TYR A 127 0.33 -20.20 -3.45
C TYR A 127 0.06 -20.98 -2.17
N GLN A 128 0.30 -22.29 -2.12
CA GLN A 128 0.13 -23.07 -0.89
C GLN A 128 1.19 -22.70 0.16
N ALA A 129 2.45 -22.51 -0.29
CA ALA A 129 3.50 -22.01 0.59
C ALA A 129 3.22 -20.58 1.05
N TRP A 130 2.72 -19.72 0.18
CA TRP A 130 2.28 -18.37 0.51
C TRP A 130 1.17 -18.36 1.56
N ASP A 131 0.09 -19.12 1.36
CA ASP A 131 -1.02 -19.23 2.30
C ASP A 131 -0.56 -19.71 3.69
N THR A 132 0.35 -20.69 3.71
CA THR A 132 0.95 -21.21 4.93
C THR A 132 1.73 -20.12 5.67
N PHE A 133 2.54 -19.34 4.96
CA PHE A 133 3.30 -18.22 5.52
C PHE A 133 2.39 -17.13 6.06
N ILE A 134 1.41 -16.66 5.27
CA ILE A 134 0.45 -15.63 5.71
C ILE A 134 -0.30 -16.10 6.97
N THR A 135 -0.78 -17.33 6.96
CA THR A 135 -1.47 -17.90 8.13
C THR A 135 -0.57 -17.92 9.37
N ALA A 136 0.70 -18.33 9.21
CA ALA A 136 1.67 -18.35 10.30
C ALA A 136 1.97 -16.95 10.84
N MET A 137 2.14 -15.97 9.95
CA MET A 137 2.38 -14.57 10.32
C MET A 137 1.20 -13.98 11.09
N ILE A 138 -0.02 -14.17 10.61
CA ILE A 138 -1.22 -13.64 11.29
C ILE A 138 -1.44 -14.32 12.64
N ARG A 139 -1.22 -15.64 12.76
CA ARG A 139 -1.27 -16.34 14.05
C ARG A 139 -0.23 -15.79 15.03
N HIS A 140 1.00 -15.56 14.56
CA HIS A 140 2.04 -14.93 15.37
C HIS A 140 1.59 -13.57 15.93
N PHE A 141 0.98 -12.72 15.10
CA PHE A 141 0.48 -11.42 15.58
C PHE A 141 -0.63 -11.58 16.61
N VAL A 142 -1.57 -12.51 16.39
CA VAL A 142 -2.65 -12.78 17.36
C VAL A 142 -2.09 -13.33 18.67
N GLU A 143 -1.13 -14.24 18.64
CA GLU A 143 -0.47 -14.81 19.83
C GLU A 143 0.31 -13.75 20.61
N ARG A 144 1.01 -12.85 19.91
CA ARG A 144 1.86 -11.82 20.52
C ARG A 144 1.07 -10.63 21.06
N TYR A 145 0.15 -10.10 20.26
CA TYR A 145 -0.53 -8.82 20.55
C TYR A 145 -1.96 -8.99 21.06
N GLY A 146 -2.50 -10.18 20.97
CA GLY A 146 -3.88 -10.49 21.32
C GLY A 146 -4.88 -10.18 20.21
N LEU A 147 -5.89 -11.02 20.06
CA LEU A 147 -6.89 -10.95 19.01
C LEU A 147 -7.65 -9.61 19.01
N ALA A 148 -7.96 -9.06 20.19
CA ALA A 148 -8.67 -7.79 20.31
C ALA A 148 -7.88 -6.58 19.74
N GLU A 149 -6.55 -6.62 19.81
CA GLU A 149 -5.68 -5.61 19.21
C GLU A 149 -5.58 -5.82 17.70
N VAL A 150 -5.28 -7.04 17.25
CA VAL A 150 -5.06 -7.34 15.84
C VAL A 150 -6.32 -7.14 14.98
N ARG A 151 -7.52 -7.31 15.54
CA ARG A 151 -8.80 -6.96 14.88
C ARG A 151 -8.96 -5.47 14.56
N GLN A 152 -8.14 -4.60 15.14
CA GLN A 152 -8.15 -3.18 14.85
C GLN A 152 -7.15 -2.79 13.74
N TRP A 153 -6.32 -3.73 13.27
CA TRP A 153 -5.37 -3.50 12.19
C TRP A 153 -6.04 -3.68 10.83
N PHE A 154 -5.45 -3.02 9.81
CA PHE A 154 -5.85 -3.20 8.42
C PHE A 154 -4.77 -4.00 7.70
N PHE A 155 -5.19 -5.00 6.94
CA PHE A 155 -4.33 -5.85 6.12
C PHE A 155 -4.61 -5.52 4.66
N GLU A 156 -3.74 -4.77 4.04
CA GLU A 156 -3.83 -4.36 2.64
C GLU A 156 -2.97 -5.30 1.78
N VAL A 157 -3.55 -5.82 0.71
CA VAL A 157 -2.80 -6.74 -0.15
C VAL A 157 -2.09 -5.98 -1.24
N TRP A 158 -0.76 -5.93 -1.14
CA TRP A 158 0.15 -5.33 -2.11
C TRP A 158 0.13 -3.79 -2.18
N ASN A 159 0.94 -3.24 -3.14
CA ASN A 159 1.01 -1.82 -3.49
C ASN A 159 1.00 -1.61 -4.99
N GLU A 160 0.05 -0.84 -5.51
CA GLU A 160 -0.07 -0.40 -6.90
C GLU A 160 0.16 -1.54 -7.93
N PRO A 161 -0.56 -2.68 -7.79
CA PRO A 161 -0.35 -3.84 -8.66
C PRO A 161 -0.71 -3.57 -10.13
N ASN A 162 -1.40 -2.48 -10.42
CA ASN A 162 -1.69 -2.02 -11.78
C ASN A 162 -0.50 -1.37 -12.47
N LEU A 163 0.62 -1.16 -11.77
CA LEU A 163 1.85 -0.62 -12.35
C LEU A 163 2.90 -1.73 -12.47
N GLN A 164 3.42 -1.96 -13.67
CA GLN A 164 4.49 -2.94 -13.91
C GLN A 164 5.80 -2.64 -13.14
N PHE A 165 5.91 -1.45 -12.60
CA PHE A 165 6.99 -1.07 -11.69
C PHE A 165 6.85 -1.72 -10.31
N PHE A 166 5.63 -2.07 -9.90
CA PHE A 166 5.33 -2.65 -8.60
C PHE A 166 4.80 -4.08 -8.65
N PHE A 167 4.38 -4.56 -9.82
CA PHE A 167 3.89 -5.92 -9.99
C PHE A 167 4.11 -6.41 -11.42
N THR A 168 4.69 -7.60 -11.58
CA THR A 168 4.99 -8.16 -12.91
C THR A 168 3.87 -9.02 -13.47
N GLY A 169 2.89 -9.38 -12.63
CA GLY A 169 1.71 -10.15 -13.03
C GLY A 169 0.65 -9.29 -13.72
N THR A 170 -0.36 -9.96 -14.21
CA THR A 170 -1.58 -9.38 -14.76
C THR A 170 -2.56 -8.98 -13.65
N GLN A 171 -3.69 -8.37 -14.03
CA GLN A 171 -4.81 -8.11 -13.10
C GLN A 171 -5.34 -9.42 -12.47
N ASP A 172 -5.48 -10.48 -13.27
CA ASP A 172 -5.96 -11.78 -12.80
C ASP A 172 -4.96 -12.43 -11.84
N ASP A 173 -3.64 -12.28 -12.08
CA ASP A 173 -2.61 -12.74 -11.14
C ASP A 173 -2.70 -12.00 -9.82
N TYR A 174 -2.97 -10.69 -9.84
CA TYR A 174 -3.17 -9.92 -8.61
C TYR A 174 -4.46 -10.34 -7.88
N PHE A 175 -5.56 -10.53 -8.59
CA PHE A 175 -6.81 -10.99 -7.96
C PHE A 175 -6.66 -12.38 -7.33
N THR A 176 -5.89 -13.27 -7.97
CA THR A 176 -5.52 -14.56 -7.38
C THR A 176 -4.69 -14.39 -6.11
N LEU A 177 -3.66 -13.52 -6.14
CA LEU A 177 -2.86 -13.20 -4.95
C LEU A 177 -3.70 -12.62 -3.83
N TYR A 178 -4.62 -11.69 -4.17
CA TYR A 178 -5.55 -11.09 -3.22
C TYR A 178 -6.42 -12.15 -2.54
N GLU A 179 -7.06 -13.01 -3.32
CA GLU A 179 -7.97 -14.04 -2.81
C GLU A 179 -7.25 -15.00 -1.85
N HIS A 180 -6.08 -15.52 -2.25
CA HIS A 180 -5.26 -16.39 -1.42
C HIS A 180 -4.89 -15.72 -0.10
N THR A 181 -4.36 -14.51 -0.17
CA THR A 181 -3.96 -13.73 1.01
C THR A 181 -5.15 -13.44 1.93
N ALA A 182 -6.28 -12.99 1.37
CA ALA A 182 -7.48 -12.67 2.13
C ALA A 182 -8.07 -13.92 2.83
N ARG A 183 -8.14 -15.05 2.13
CA ARG A 183 -8.61 -16.32 2.74
C ARG A 183 -7.68 -16.82 3.83
N ALA A 184 -6.37 -16.71 3.66
CA ALA A 184 -5.38 -17.10 4.67
C ALA A 184 -5.52 -16.25 5.95
N ILE A 185 -5.74 -14.94 5.82
CA ILE A 185 -6.00 -14.03 6.95
C ILE A 185 -7.31 -14.41 7.66
N LYS A 186 -8.40 -14.56 6.90
CA LYS A 186 -9.73 -14.89 7.44
C LYS A 186 -9.80 -16.30 8.07
N ALA A 187 -8.95 -17.21 7.62
CA ALA A 187 -8.85 -18.54 8.24
C ALA A 187 -8.29 -18.49 9.67
N VAL A 188 -7.57 -17.44 10.06
CA VAL A 188 -7.15 -17.24 11.45
C VAL A 188 -8.29 -16.66 12.28
N ASP A 189 -8.94 -15.60 11.78
CA ASP A 189 -10.12 -15.02 12.41
C ASP A 189 -10.95 -14.22 11.41
N GLY A 190 -12.25 -14.54 11.29
CA GLY A 190 -13.15 -13.93 10.33
C GLY A 190 -13.43 -12.43 10.53
N CYS A 191 -13.05 -11.86 11.68
CA CYS A 191 -13.21 -10.43 11.97
C CYS A 191 -11.97 -9.59 11.65
N LEU A 192 -10.86 -10.19 11.20
CA LEU A 192 -9.69 -9.44 10.72
C LEU A 192 -10.04 -8.69 9.45
N GLN A 193 -9.56 -7.46 9.31
CA GLN A 193 -9.94 -6.58 8.20
C GLN A 193 -8.92 -6.68 7.06
N VAL A 194 -9.34 -7.21 5.91
CA VAL A 194 -8.52 -7.34 4.71
C VAL A 194 -9.12 -6.56 3.53
N GLY A 195 -8.28 -5.90 2.74
CA GLY A 195 -8.73 -5.11 1.59
C GLY A 195 -7.64 -4.80 0.58
N GLY A 196 -8.01 -3.99 -0.40
CA GLY A 196 -7.23 -3.55 -1.55
C GLY A 196 -8.11 -2.75 -2.51
N PRO A 197 -7.74 -2.61 -3.79
CA PRO A 197 -6.56 -3.14 -4.47
C PRO A 197 -5.28 -2.31 -4.31
N ALA A 198 -5.32 -1.21 -3.56
CA ALA A 198 -4.20 -0.28 -3.39
C ALA A 198 -3.60 0.23 -4.72
N THR A 199 -4.43 0.37 -5.74
CA THR A 199 -4.01 0.73 -7.10
C THR A 199 -3.75 2.21 -7.26
N ALA A 200 -2.83 2.56 -8.15
CA ALA A 200 -2.66 3.93 -8.61
C ALA A 200 -3.90 4.37 -9.40
N LEU A 201 -4.23 5.68 -9.31
CA LEU A 201 -5.27 6.35 -10.10
C LEU A 201 -6.68 5.75 -9.95
N ASN A 202 -6.98 5.15 -8.80
CA ASN A 202 -8.27 4.51 -8.51
C ASN A 202 -8.64 3.36 -9.47
N ALA A 203 -7.64 2.75 -10.13
CA ALA A 203 -7.87 1.65 -11.07
C ALA A 203 -8.33 0.36 -10.34
N TRP A 204 -8.98 -0.54 -11.07
CA TRP A 204 -9.36 -1.90 -10.66
C TRP A 204 -10.33 -2.01 -9.45
N VAL A 205 -10.87 -0.90 -8.96
CA VAL A 205 -11.79 -0.95 -7.80
C VAL A 205 -13.09 -1.68 -8.13
N PRO A 206 -13.80 -1.35 -9.23
CA PRO A 206 -15.01 -2.08 -9.62
C PRO A 206 -14.73 -3.55 -9.95
N GLU A 207 -13.58 -3.82 -10.61
CA GLU A 207 -13.18 -5.16 -11.04
C GLU A 207 -12.87 -6.04 -9.82
N LEU A 208 -12.13 -5.54 -8.82
CA LEU A 208 -11.89 -6.29 -7.59
C LEU A 208 -13.19 -6.59 -6.84
N ILE A 209 -14.10 -5.62 -6.73
CA ILE A 209 -15.41 -5.85 -6.09
C ILE A 209 -16.19 -6.93 -6.83
N ALA A 210 -16.19 -6.89 -8.17
CA ALA A 210 -16.88 -7.89 -9.00
C ALA A 210 -16.24 -9.28 -8.84
N TYR A 211 -14.91 -9.35 -8.86
CA TYR A 211 -14.16 -10.57 -8.64
C TYR A 211 -14.46 -11.18 -7.26
N CYS A 212 -14.37 -10.39 -6.19
CA CYS A 212 -14.62 -10.86 -4.84
C CYS A 212 -16.06 -11.39 -4.67
N ARG A 213 -17.04 -10.75 -5.31
CA ARG A 213 -18.42 -11.24 -5.30
C ARG A 213 -18.58 -12.56 -6.04
N ALA A 214 -17.95 -12.70 -7.21
CA ALA A 214 -18.04 -13.90 -8.02
C ALA A 214 -17.35 -15.11 -7.38
N HIS A 215 -16.27 -14.89 -6.65
CA HIS A 215 -15.46 -15.92 -6.01
C HIS A 215 -15.76 -16.09 -4.52
N GLU A 216 -16.72 -15.33 -3.95
CA GLU A 216 -16.98 -15.28 -2.50
C GLU A 216 -15.68 -15.00 -1.70
N ALA A 217 -14.78 -14.19 -2.27
CA ALA A 217 -13.53 -13.81 -1.64
C ALA A 217 -13.76 -12.68 -0.62
N PRO A 218 -13.11 -12.72 0.56
CA PRO A 218 -13.28 -11.69 1.58
C PRO A 218 -12.79 -10.32 1.11
N LEU A 219 -13.58 -9.26 1.41
CA LEU A 219 -13.22 -7.87 1.12
C LEU A 219 -13.92 -6.97 2.14
N ASP A 220 -13.17 -6.44 3.12
CA ASP A 220 -13.73 -5.63 4.20
C ASP A 220 -13.62 -4.12 3.92
N PHE A 221 -12.60 -3.70 3.17
CA PHE A 221 -12.40 -2.30 2.80
C PHE A 221 -11.79 -2.17 1.40
N ILE A 222 -11.97 -1.00 0.81
CA ILE A 222 -11.31 -0.60 -0.42
C ILE A 222 -10.23 0.41 -0.09
N SER A 223 -9.06 0.23 -0.69
CA SER A 223 -7.97 1.21 -0.70
C SER A 223 -7.53 1.51 -2.13
N THR A 224 -7.08 2.74 -2.34
CA THR A 224 -6.58 3.20 -3.63
C THR A 224 -5.73 4.44 -3.45
N HIS A 225 -4.92 4.78 -4.45
CA HIS A 225 -4.06 5.95 -4.45
C HIS A 225 -4.54 6.97 -5.48
N HIS A 226 -4.52 8.23 -5.06
CA HIS A 226 -4.84 9.35 -5.94
C HIS A 226 -4.04 10.57 -5.52
N TYR A 227 -3.22 11.07 -6.42
CA TYR A 227 -2.44 12.28 -6.20
C TYR A 227 -3.15 13.50 -6.78
N PRO A 228 -2.95 14.71 -6.20
CA PRO A 228 -3.52 15.94 -6.75
C PRO A 228 -3.05 16.27 -8.18
N THR A 229 -2.00 15.60 -8.65
CA THR A 229 -1.49 15.71 -10.02
C THR A 229 -2.10 14.71 -10.99
N ASP A 230 -2.84 13.73 -10.49
CA ASP A 230 -3.50 12.70 -11.31
C ASP A 230 -4.72 13.29 -12.02
N ASP A 231 -5.04 12.75 -13.20
CA ASP A 231 -6.29 13.12 -13.89
C ASP A 231 -7.46 12.39 -13.23
N PRO A 232 -8.36 13.10 -12.53
CA PRO A 232 -9.47 12.46 -11.83
C PRO A 232 -10.48 11.78 -12.75
N LEU A 233 -10.46 12.11 -14.04
CA LEU A 233 -11.38 11.56 -15.03
C LEU A 233 -10.68 10.61 -16.01
N TRP A 234 -9.36 10.52 -15.95
CA TRP A 234 -8.52 9.73 -16.83
C TRP A 234 -8.96 9.81 -18.31
N ASN A 235 -8.99 11.02 -18.84
CA ASN A 235 -9.48 11.29 -20.20
C ASN A 235 -8.40 11.18 -21.30
N SER A 236 -7.29 10.50 -21.06
CA SER A 236 -6.20 10.37 -22.03
C SER A 236 -6.54 9.46 -23.21
N GLY A 237 -7.59 8.66 -23.11
CA GLY A 237 -7.93 7.60 -24.08
C GLY A 237 -6.98 6.40 -24.04
N MET A 238 -6.07 6.37 -23.08
CA MET A 238 -5.05 5.36 -22.86
C MET A 238 -5.29 4.71 -21.49
N SER A 239 -4.97 3.43 -21.30
CA SER A 239 -5.03 2.81 -19.98
C SER A 239 -3.98 3.43 -19.03
N VAL A 240 -4.21 3.34 -17.74
CA VAL A 240 -3.26 3.82 -16.71
C VAL A 240 -1.92 3.11 -16.88
N GLU A 241 -1.97 1.81 -17.12
CA GLU A 241 -0.84 0.93 -17.34
C GLU A 241 -0.02 1.36 -18.56
N ASP A 242 -0.69 1.62 -19.69
CA ASP A 242 -0.04 2.06 -20.93
C ASP A 242 0.61 3.44 -20.77
N PHE A 243 -0.05 4.35 -20.06
CA PHE A 243 0.50 5.67 -19.77
C PHE A 243 1.81 5.58 -18.97
N PHE A 244 1.83 4.80 -17.90
CA PHE A 244 3.04 4.61 -17.10
C PHE A 244 4.11 3.82 -17.86
N ALA A 245 3.72 2.81 -18.65
CA ALA A 245 4.64 2.07 -19.49
C ALA A 245 5.33 3.01 -20.51
N GLU A 246 4.57 3.86 -21.20
CA GLU A 246 5.09 4.86 -22.14
C GLU A 246 6.01 5.88 -21.44
N MET A 247 5.63 6.34 -20.25
CA MET A 247 6.44 7.27 -19.46
C MET A 247 7.79 6.64 -19.05
N MET A 248 7.79 5.38 -18.61
CA MET A 248 9.01 4.65 -18.24
C MET A 248 9.90 4.37 -19.45
N GLU A 249 9.32 4.08 -20.62
CA GLU A 249 10.07 3.89 -21.86
C GLU A 249 10.78 5.20 -22.29
N LYS A 250 10.08 6.32 -22.20
CA LYS A 250 10.67 7.66 -22.48
C LYS A 250 11.79 8.01 -21.49
N GLU A 251 11.64 7.67 -20.21
CA GLU A 251 12.73 7.85 -19.23
C GLU A 251 13.96 6.97 -19.57
N ARG A 252 13.74 5.70 -19.95
CA ARG A 252 14.82 4.79 -20.37
C ARG A 252 15.52 5.28 -21.66
N ALA A 253 14.77 5.88 -22.56
CA ALA A 253 15.30 6.49 -23.79
C ALA A 253 16.09 7.79 -23.54
N GLY A 254 16.19 8.25 -22.28
CA GLY A 254 16.95 9.44 -21.90
C GLY A 254 16.25 10.77 -22.18
N GLU A 255 14.94 10.77 -22.36
CA GLU A 255 14.14 12.00 -22.44
C GLU A 255 14.08 12.66 -21.04
N LYS A 256 15.00 13.61 -20.82
CA LYS A 256 15.19 14.32 -19.53
C LYS A 256 13.96 15.05 -18.98
N ASP A 257 12.89 15.15 -19.73
CA ASP A 257 11.69 15.92 -19.40
C ASP A 257 10.41 15.07 -19.25
N ALA A 258 10.48 13.73 -19.32
CA ALA A 258 9.28 12.89 -19.26
C ALA A 258 8.49 13.10 -17.94
N ARG A 259 9.17 13.11 -16.80
CA ARG A 259 8.56 13.42 -15.49
C ARG A 259 8.01 14.84 -15.40
N LYS A 260 8.73 15.81 -15.98
CA LYS A 260 8.30 17.21 -15.94
C LYS A 260 7.07 17.43 -16.83
N LYS A 261 6.95 16.72 -17.96
CA LYS A 261 5.76 16.74 -18.80
C LYS A 261 4.56 16.13 -18.10
N ALA A 262 4.73 15.01 -17.40
CA ALA A 262 3.68 14.38 -16.57
C ALA A 262 3.21 15.32 -15.44
N GLN A 263 4.13 15.95 -14.71
CA GLN A 263 3.80 16.95 -13.68
C GLN A 263 3.11 18.19 -14.26
N THR A 264 3.46 18.59 -15.47
CA THR A 264 2.82 19.73 -16.16
C THR A 264 1.42 19.37 -16.62
N TYR A 265 1.19 18.11 -17.01
CA TYR A 265 -0.13 17.59 -17.36
C TYR A 265 -1.07 17.63 -16.15
N GLY A 266 -0.68 17.10 -14.99
CA GLY A 266 -1.48 17.14 -13.77
C GLY A 266 -1.81 18.57 -13.31
N ARG A 267 -0.87 19.52 -13.41
CA ARG A 267 -1.15 20.95 -13.15
C ARG A 267 -2.17 21.54 -14.13
N GLY A 268 -2.14 21.13 -15.40
CA GLY A 268 -3.12 21.54 -16.41
C GLY A 268 -4.53 21.03 -16.12
N VAL A 269 -4.65 19.82 -15.56
CA VAL A 269 -5.94 19.23 -15.15
C VAL A 269 -6.55 19.99 -13.97
N LEU A 270 -5.80 20.31 -12.93
CA LEU A 270 -6.26 21.13 -11.80
C LEU A 270 -6.76 22.52 -12.28
N GLN A 271 -6.08 23.14 -13.25
CA GLN A 271 -6.52 24.41 -13.87
C GLN A 271 -7.84 24.25 -14.64
N LYS A 272 -8.06 23.14 -15.34
CA LYS A 272 -9.30 22.85 -16.06
C LYS A 272 -10.47 22.57 -15.12
N MET A 273 -10.22 21.89 -13.99
CA MET A 273 -11.25 21.64 -12.96
C MET A 273 -11.73 22.93 -12.30
N THR A 274 -10.80 23.83 -11.92
CA THR A 274 -11.14 25.14 -11.36
C THR A 274 -11.84 26.07 -12.34
N ALA A 275 -11.68 25.87 -13.64
CA ALA A 275 -12.39 26.62 -14.66
C ALA A 275 -13.81 26.13 -14.94
N LYS A 276 -14.11 24.85 -14.69
CA LYS A 276 -15.47 24.26 -14.87
C LYS A 276 -16.40 24.48 -13.68
N THR A 277 -15.88 24.91 -12.55
CA THR A 277 -16.67 25.20 -11.31
C THR A 277 -17.09 26.68 -11.19
N LYS A 278 -16.89 27.45 -12.24
CA LYS A 278 -17.43 28.80 -12.45
C LYS A 278 -18.55 28.77 -13.48
#